data_dd583e572e04c23c2799a7f0cdf87a18
#
_entry.id   dd583e572e04c23c2799a7f0cdf87a18
#
_cell.length_a   1.000
_cell.length_b   1.000
_cell.length_c   1.000
_cell.angle_alpha   90.00
_cell.angle_beta   90.00
_cell.angle_gamma   90.00
#
_symmetry.space_group_name_H-M   'P 1'
#
loop_
_entity.id
_entity.type
_entity.pdbx_description
1 polymer ?
#
loop_
_entity_poly.entity_id
_entity_poly.type
_entity_poly.pdbx_seq_one_letter_code
_entity_poly.pdbx_strand_id
1 'polypeptide(L)'
;MKKEKYVAYISTYTIGNKDQCGIKIYDVDLEKGYLTEKDQVEITNSSYITISHNQKYLYSITDFGVESYKIQKDGSLKHINNASINGMRGCYLSTDYEEKFLFVAGYHDGKITVLRLNADGSVGEITDEIYCKGMGSVAERNFRPHVNCVKMTRDNKYLCAADLGMDHVNVYRLDHVLGKLKLEDIIRSEQESAPRHLKFSKDGKILYIVHELKNYIDVYTYTNENDNPEFEKIQTISTLNDYHASSSAASALNFSADFQYLVSSNAGDNSVVVYKIDEQTGLLEKLFCLPISGDYPKDAALFPDNKHLLSLNHESNTMTFFSVDLEKGLLVMNGKEKKVASPNCAIFHKLNQ
;
A
#
# COMPACT_ATOMS: atom_id res chain seq x y z
N MET A 1 5.82 30.01 13.49
CA MET A 1 6.21 28.89 12.60
C MET A 1 5.20 28.84 11.47
N LYS A 2 5.64 28.69 10.19
CA LYS A 2 4.69 28.48 9.09
C LYS A 2 3.99 27.13 9.30
N LYS A 3 2.65 27.10 9.21
CA LYS A 3 1.86 25.89 9.36
C LYS A 3 2.16 24.96 8.18
N GLU A 4 2.57 23.72 8.46
CA GLU A 4 2.78 22.71 7.43
C GLU A 4 1.48 22.44 6.67
N LYS A 5 1.57 22.34 5.34
CA LYS A 5 0.43 22.06 4.47
C LYS A 5 0.57 20.67 3.85
N TYR A 6 -0.53 19.97 3.79
CA TYR A 6 -0.61 18.65 3.19
C TYR A 6 -1.77 18.57 2.20
N VAL A 7 -1.62 17.70 1.20
CA VAL A 7 -2.71 17.20 0.38
C VAL A 7 -2.82 15.69 0.56
N ALA A 8 -4.02 15.16 0.34
CA ALA A 8 -4.26 13.74 0.28
C ALA A 8 -4.68 13.35 -1.15
N TYR A 9 -4.05 12.31 -1.69
CA TYR A 9 -4.44 11.68 -2.95
C TYR A 9 -5.20 10.41 -2.62
N ILE A 10 -6.43 10.30 -3.15
CA ILE A 10 -7.29 9.13 -2.97
C ILE A 10 -7.55 8.50 -4.33
N SER A 11 -7.08 7.27 -4.52
CA SER A 11 -7.38 6.51 -5.73
C SER A 11 -8.76 5.87 -5.64
N THR A 12 -9.47 5.77 -6.77
CA THR A 12 -10.82 5.25 -6.83
C THR A 12 -11.01 4.33 -8.03
N TYR A 13 -11.89 3.35 -7.90
CA TYR A 13 -12.39 2.61 -9.05
C TYR A 13 -13.53 3.36 -9.75
N THR A 14 -13.59 3.28 -11.06
CA THR A 14 -14.55 4.00 -11.89
C THR A 14 -15.41 3.05 -12.69
N ILE A 15 -16.11 2.14 -12.03
CA ILE A 15 -16.96 1.18 -12.72
C ILE A 15 -18.14 1.91 -13.38
N GLY A 16 -18.00 2.19 -14.68
CA GLY A 16 -19.11 2.54 -15.56
C GLY A 16 -19.64 3.98 -15.49
N ASN A 17 -19.07 4.89 -14.71
CA ASN A 17 -19.52 6.28 -14.62
C ASN A 17 -18.36 7.26 -14.79
N LYS A 18 -18.37 8.03 -15.89
CA LYS A 18 -17.31 9.01 -16.21
C LYS A 18 -17.18 10.14 -15.20
N ASP A 19 -18.23 10.43 -14.42
CA ASP A 19 -18.22 11.52 -13.44
C ASP A 19 -17.59 11.16 -12.09
N GLN A 20 -17.12 9.92 -11.91
CA GLN A 20 -16.55 9.41 -10.67
C GLN A 20 -15.09 9.00 -10.84
N CYS A 21 -14.32 9.77 -11.59
CA CYS A 21 -13.03 9.34 -12.10
C CYS A 21 -11.86 9.48 -11.11
N GLY A 22 -11.09 8.46 -11.04
CA GLY A 22 -9.68 8.34 -10.90
C GLY A 22 -9.05 8.76 -9.57
N ILE A 23 -8.23 9.78 -9.60
CA ILE A 23 -7.51 10.26 -8.41
C ILE A 23 -8.16 11.54 -7.92
N LYS A 24 -8.68 11.51 -6.70
CA LYS A 24 -9.21 12.68 -6.02
C LYS A 24 -8.16 13.34 -5.16
N ILE A 25 -8.09 14.67 -5.21
CA ILE A 25 -7.10 15.48 -4.49
C ILE A 25 -7.84 16.29 -3.44
N TYR A 26 -7.35 16.23 -2.20
CA TYR A 26 -7.96 16.90 -1.06
C TYR A 26 -6.94 17.78 -0.34
N ASP A 27 -7.34 18.95 0.11
CA ASP A 27 -6.62 19.70 1.14
C ASP A 27 -6.84 19.03 2.50
N VAL A 28 -5.78 18.90 3.30
CA VAL A 28 -5.79 18.26 4.60
C VAL A 28 -5.91 19.29 5.70
N ASP A 29 -6.98 19.22 6.48
CA ASP A 29 -7.16 20.02 7.70
C ASP A 29 -6.76 19.18 8.93
N LEU A 30 -5.52 19.38 9.42
CA LEU A 30 -5.00 18.67 10.59
C LEU A 30 -5.68 19.09 11.90
N GLU A 31 -6.28 20.27 12.00
CA GLU A 31 -6.97 20.71 13.23
C GLU A 31 -8.32 20.02 13.38
N LYS A 32 -9.02 19.82 12.25
CA LYS A 32 -10.33 19.18 12.23
C LYS A 32 -10.27 17.68 11.96
N GLY A 33 -9.13 17.16 11.52
CA GLY A 33 -9.01 15.77 11.07
C GLY A 33 -9.96 15.46 9.90
N TYR A 34 -9.96 16.31 8.89
CA TYR A 34 -10.90 16.23 7.78
C TYR A 34 -10.23 16.57 6.43
N LEU A 35 -10.86 16.10 5.34
CA LEU A 35 -10.40 16.34 3.97
C LEU A 35 -11.41 17.19 3.20
N THR A 36 -10.94 18.29 2.59
CA THR A 36 -11.75 19.15 1.72
C THR A 36 -11.35 18.91 0.28
N GLU A 37 -12.31 18.58 -0.57
CA GLU A 37 -12.06 18.32 -2.00
C GLU A 37 -11.49 19.57 -2.67
N LYS A 38 -10.40 19.37 -3.42
CA LYS A 38 -9.65 20.42 -4.08
C LYS A 38 -9.69 20.25 -5.59
N ASP A 39 -9.42 19.05 -6.08
CA ASP A 39 -9.28 18.76 -7.50
C ASP A 39 -9.45 17.27 -7.76
N GLN A 40 -9.51 16.87 -9.02
CA GLN A 40 -9.52 15.47 -9.42
C GLN A 40 -8.79 15.28 -10.75
N VAL A 41 -8.23 14.08 -10.93
CA VAL A 41 -7.61 13.65 -12.19
C VAL A 41 -8.44 12.54 -12.80
N GLU A 42 -8.83 12.72 -14.06
CA GLU A 42 -9.55 11.71 -14.81
C GLU A 42 -8.59 10.59 -15.22
N ILE A 43 -8.79 9.40 -14.66
CA ILE A 43 -8.04 8.18 -14.96
C ILE A 43 -8.94 6.97 -14.70
N THR A 44 -8.87 5.95 -15.54
CA THR A 44 -9.69 4.75 -15.38
C THR A 44 -9.13 3.83 -14.31
N ASN A 45 -9.97 3.38 -13.38
CA ASN A 45 -9.66 2.35 -12.38
C ASN A 45 -8.28 2.48 -11.73
N SER A 46 -8.01 3.64 -11.12
CA SER A 46 -6.82 3.87 -10.31
C SER A 46 -6.83 2.93 -9.10
N SER A 47 -6.40 1.69 -9.30
CA SER A 47 -6.44 0.66 -8.24
C SER A 47 -5.42 0.88 -7.15
N TYR A 48 -4.31 1.52 -7.45
CA TYR A 48 -3.27 1.89 -6.49
C TYR A 48 -2.45 3.07 -7.01
N ILE A 49 -1.92 3.86 -6.09
CA ILE A 49 -1.03 4.99 -6.38
C ILE A 49 0.24 4.91 -5.54
N THR A 50 1.32 5.49 -6.00
CA THR A 50 2.55 5.67 -5.22
C THR A 50 3.20 7.02 -5.56
N ILE A 51 3.91 7.60 -4.59
CA ILE A 51 4.73 8.80 -4.80
C ILE A 51 6.19 8.39 -4.85
N SER A 52 6.94 8.99 -5.77
CA SER A 52 8.39 8.83 -5.88
C SER A 52 9.10 9.23 -4.57
N HIS A 53 10.25 8.62 -4.28
CA HIS A 53 11.00 8.92 -3.04
C HIS A 53 11.45 10.37 -2.96
N ASN A 54 11.72 11.02 -4.12
CA ASN A 54 12.05 12.46 -4.20
C ASN A 54 10.83 13.38 -4.06
N GLN A 55 9.62 12.82 -3.88
CA GLN A 55 8.35 13.54 -3.66
C GLN A 55 7.91 14.43 -4.83
N LYS A 56 8.42 14.18 -6.06
CA LYS A 56 8.12 15.02 -7.22
C LYS A 56 7.07 14.44 -8.17
N TYR A 57 6.90 13.11 -8.15
CA TYR A 57 6.07 12.40 -9.09
C TYR A 57 5.11 11.47 -8.38
N LEU A 58 3.93 11.32 -8.97
CA LEU A 58 2.94 10.31 -8.57
C LEU A 58 2.73 9.36 -9.74
N TYR A 59 2.70 8.06 -9.44
CA TYR A 59 2.40 7.00 -10.39
C TYR A 59 1.11 6.31 -9.99
N SER A 60 0.28 5.99 -10.98
CA SER A 60 -1.01 5.31 -10.79
C SER A 60 -1.16 4.13 -11.73
N ILE A 61 -1.80 3.09 -11.22
CA ILE A 61 -2.37 2.04 -12.07
C ILE A 61 -3.53 2.61 -12.88
N THR A 62 -3.73 2.11 -14.08
CA THR A 62 -4.90 2.34 -14.93
C THR A 62 -5.31 1.03 -15.63
N ASP A 63 -6.46 1.00 -16.32
CA ASP A 63 -6.89 -0.19 -17.07
C ASP A 63 -5.91 -0.62 -18.15
N PHE A 64 -5.13 0.32 -18.69
CA PHE A 64 -4.21 0.07 -19.80
C PHE A 64 -2.74 -0.04 -19.37
N GLY A 65 -2.45 0.05 -18.08
CA GLY A 65 -1.09 -0.02 -17.55
C GLY A 65 -0.85 0.93 -16.40
N VAL A 66 0.02 1.92 -16.60
CA VAL A 66 0.38 2.91 -15.59
C VAL A 66 0.40 4.31 -16.19
N GLU A 67 0.11 5.31 -15.36
CA GLU A 67 0.26 6.73 -15.69
C GLU A 67 1.18 7.43 -14.70
N SER A 68 1.92 8.41 -15.19
CA SER A 68 2.81 9.25 -14.40
C SER A 68 2.35 10.70 -14.39
N TYR A 69 2.52 11.34 -13.23
CA TYR A 69 2.14 12.72 -12.98
C TYR A 69 3.24 13.46 -12.25
N LYS A 70 3.45 14.73 -12.62
CA LYS A 70 4.28 15.65 -11.85
C LYS A 70 3.43 16.33 -10.78
N ILE A 71 3.85 16.23 -9.52
CA ILE A 71 3.24 16.94 -8.41
C ILE A 71 3.62 18.41 -8.48
N GLN A 72 2.62 19.30 -8.54
CA GLN A 72 2.81 20.75 -8.57
C GLN A 72 3.00 21.31 -7.14
N LYS A 73 3.47 22.53 -7.01
CA LYS A 73 3.70 23.18 -5.70
C LYS A 73 2.47 23.27 -4.83
N ASP A 74 1.29 23.36 -5.43
CA ASP A 74 0.01 23.39 -4.73
C ASP A 74 -0.59 21.99 -4.49
N GLY A 75 0.09 20.93 -4.94
CA GLY A 75 -0.36 19.53 -4.84
C GLY A 75 -1.25 19.06 -5.98
N SER A 76 -1.57 19.91 -6.96
CA SER A 76 -2.23 19.45 -8.18
C SER A 76 -1.32 18.54 -9.01
N LEU A 77 -1.91 17.69 -9.84
CA LEU A 77 -1.20 16.71 -10.64
C LEU A 77 -1.20 17.12 -12.12
N LYS A 78 -0.01 17.18 -12.71
CA LYS A 78 0.16 17.40 -14.15
C LYS A 78 0.57 16.10 -14.82
N HIS A 79 -0.27 15.57 -15.71
CA HIS A 79 0.02 14.37 -16.48
C HIS A 79 1.34 14.50 -17.27
N ILE A 80 2.14 13.43 -17.27
CA ILE A 80 3.39 13.33 -18.01
C ILE A 80 3.19 12.35 -19.18
N ASN A 81 2.98 11.07 -18.88
CA ASN A 81 2.72 10.04 -19.89
C ASN A 81 2.02 8.82 -19.29
N ASN A 82 1.66 7.90 -20.17
CA ASN A 82 1.19 6.57 -19.85
C ASN A 82 2.10 5.51 -20.48
N ALA A 83 2.12 4.31 -19.90
CA ALA A 83 2.87 3.16 -20.42
C ALA A 83 2.07 1.86 -20.22
N SER A 84 2.11 1.00 -21.23
CA SER A 84 1.52 -0.33 -21.13
C SER A 84 2.36 -1.24 -20.23
N ILE A 85 1.70 -2.19 -19.55
CA ILE A 85 2.36 -3.26 -18.81
C ILE A 85 2.23 -4.62 -19.52
N ASN A 86 1.73 -4.65 -20.76
CA ASN A 86 1.54 -5.88 -21.57
C ASN A 86 0.78 -7.00 -20.83
N GLY A 87 -0.25 -6.66 -20.07
CA GLY A 87 -0.96 -7.64 -19.25
C GLY A 87 -2.28 -7.10 -18.72
N MET A 88 -2.83 -7.83 -17.76
CA MET A 88 -4.04 -7.40 -17.05
C MET A 88 -3.70 -6.23 -16.13
N ARG A 89 -4.74 -5.48 -15.73
CA ARG A 89 -4.58 -4.34 -14.82
C ARG A 89 -3.82 -4.73 -13.55
N GLY A 90 -2.81 -3.93 -13.21
CA GLY A 90 -2.07 -4.07 -11.97
C GLY A 90 -2.93 -3.80 -10.73
N CYS A 91 -2.44 -4.21 -9.56
CA CYS A 91 -3.10 -3.99 -8.27
C CYS A 91 -2.22 -3.23 -7.27
N TYR A 92 -0.92 -3.16 -7.51
CA TYR A 92 0.04 -2.45 -6.68
C TYR A 92 1.21 -1.95 -7.51
N LEU A 93 1.83 -0.84 -7.10
CA LEU A 93 3.07 -0.37 -7.72
C LEU A 93 3.99 0.29 -6.69
N SER A 94 5.29 0.25 -6.96
CA SER A 94 6.31 0.94 -6.18
C SER A 94 7.53 1.26 -7.03
N THR A 95 8.35 2.22 -6.59
CA THR A 95 9.63 2.54 -7.23
C THR A 95 10.80 1.94 -6.45
N ASP A 96 11.94 1.77 -7.11
CA ASP A 96 13.22 1.61 -6.42
C ASP A 96 13.65 2.93 -5.76
N TYR A 97 14.64 2.87 -4.86
CA TYR A 97 15.08 4.05 -4.10
C TYR A 97 15.91 5.05 -4.90
N GLU A 98 16.47 4.63 -6.05
CA GLU A 98 17.18 5.51 -6.99
C GLU A 98 16.27 6.08 -8.06
N GLU A 99 14.97 5.69 -8.05
CA GLU A 99 13.94 6.15 -8.99
C GLU A 99 14.27 5.87 -10.47
N LYS A 100 14.92 4.73 -10.71
CA LYS A 100 15.26 4.23 -12.04
C LYS A 100 14.24 3.24 -12.59
N PHE A 101 13.46 2.62 -11.69
CA PHE A 101 12.50 1.57 -12.05
C PHE A 101 11.18 1.72 -11.30
N LEU A 102 10.10 1.41 -12.02
CA LEU A 102 8.76 1.22 -11.49
C LEU A 102 8.41 -0.26 -11.57
N PHE A 103 7.99 -0.84 -10.45
CA PHE A 103 7.53 -2.21 -10.35
C PHE A 103 6.02 -2.25 -10.24
N VAL A 104 5.38 -3.15 -10.99
CA VAL A 104 3.93 -3.34 -10.98
C VAL A 104 3.60 -4.79 -10.65
N ALA A 105 2.75 -4.98 -9.65
CA ALA A 105 2.18 -6.27 -9.28
C ALA A 105 0.88 -6.51 -10.03
N GLY A 106 0.74 -7.68 -10.66
CA GLY A 106 -0.44 -8.14 -11.38
C GLY A 106 -1.13 -9.27 -10.62
N TYR A 107 -2.26 -8.96 -9.98
CA TYR A 107 -3.06 -9.96 -9.27
C TYR A 107 -3.69 -10.99 -10.20
N HIS A 108 -4.24 -10.53 -11.32
CA HIS A 108 -5.06 -11.38 -12.20
C HIS A 108 -4.25 -12.33 -13.08
N ASP A 109 -3.03 -11.95 -13.44
CA ASP A 109 -2.14 -12.71 -14.30
C ASP A 109 -0.89 -13.27 -13.59
N GLY A 110 -0.77 -13.02 -12.27
CA GLY A 110 0.37 -13.51 -11.47
C GLY A 110 1.71 -12.96 -11.96
N LYS A 111 1.72 -11.70 -12.39
CA LYS A 111 2.83 -11.09 -13.10
C LYS A 111 3.52 -10.00 -12.29
N ILE A 112 4.83 -9.86 -12.45
CA ILE A 112 5.59 -8.69 -12.05
C ILE A 112 6.11 -8.02 -13.31
N THR A 113 5.83 -6.72 -13.48
CA THR A 113 6.36 -5.92 -14.60
C THR A 113 7.34 -4.89 -14.06
N VAL A 114 8.51 -4.78 -14.68
CA VAL A 114 9.52 -3.77 -14.39
C VAL A 114 9.58 -2.79 -15.54
N LEU A 115 9.38 -1.51 -15.26
CA LEU A 115 9.46 -0.44 -16.24
C LEU A 115 10.59 0.52 -15.86
N ARG A 116 11.31 1.04 -16.85
CA ARG A 116 12.30 2.09 -16.64
C ARG A 116 11.62 3.40 -16.29
N LEU A 117 12.21 4.16 -15.37
CA LEU A 117 11.84 5.54 -15.09
C LEU A 117 12.87 6.49 -15.70
N ASN A 118 12.40 7.54 -16.33
CA ASN A 118 13.23 8.61 -16.88
C ASN A 118 13.41 9.74 -15.86
N ALA A 119 14.44 10.56 -16.04
CA ALA A 119 14.77 11.64 -15.12
C ALA A 119 13.68 12.72 -14.97
N ASP A 120 12.80 12.84 -15.95
CA ASP A 120 11.65 13.75 -15.94
C ASP A 120 10.40 13.14 -15.26
N GLY A 121 10.51 11.91 -14.75
CA GLY A 121 9.44 11.15 -14.09
C GLY A 121 8.52 10.41 -15.06
N SER A 122 8.79 10.45 -16.37
CA SER A 122 8.03 9.64 -17.32
C SER A 122 8.37 8.16 -17.19
N VAL A 123 7.38 7.30 -17.48
CA VAL A 123 7.55 5.84 -17.51
C VAL A 123 8.01 5.43 -18.90
N GLY A 124 9.15 4.72 -18.98
CA GLY A 124 9.78 4.23 -20.20
C GLY A 124 9.38 2.79 -20.56
N GLU A 125 10.32 2.11 -21.21
CA GLU A 125 10.12 0.73 -21.69
C GLU A 125 10.01 -0.29 -20.54
N ILE A 126 9.37 -1.41 -20.83
CA ILE A 126 9.41 -2.60 -19.98
C ILE A 126 10.81 -3.22 -20.08
N THR A 127 11.48 -3.33 -18.94
CA THR A 127 12.81 -3.95 -18.85
C THR A 127 12.72 -5.43 -18.49
N ASP A 128 11.70 -5.82 -17.71
CA ASP A 128 11.47 -7.21 -17.34
C ASP A 128 10.01 -7.56 -17.13
N GLU A 129 9.68 -8.83 -17.30
CA GLU A 129 8.35 -9.41 -17.07
C GLU A 129 8.52 -10.80 -16.46
N ILE A 130 8.08 -10.96 -15.21
CA ILE A 130 8.12 -12.23 -14.50
C ILE A 130 6.70 -12.78 -14.38
N TYR A 131 6.42 -13.91 -14.99
CA TYR A 131 5.19 -14.67 -14.82
C TYR A 131 5.42 -15.71 -13.73
N CYS A 132 4.85 -15.49 -12.54
CA CYS A 132 4.91 -16.45 -11.46
C CYS A 132 4.18 -17.72 -11.84
N LYS A 133 4.73 -18.87 -11.46
CA LYS A 133 4.21 -20.21 -11.79
C LYS A 133 4.08 -21.03 -10.53
N GLY A 134 3.08 -21.87 -10.49
CA GLY A 134 2.84 -22.81 -9.41
C GLY A 134 1.37 -23.10 -9.21
N MET A 135 1.11 -24.00 -8.28
CA MET A 135 -0.22 -24.30 -7.76
C MET A 135 -0.18 -24.02 -6.26
N GLY A 136 -1.08 -23.18 -5.80
CA GLY A 136 -1.27 -22.89 -4.38
C GLY A 136 -2.09 -23.96 -3.66
N SER A 137 -2.67 -23.60 -2.55
CA SER A 137 -3.60 -24.45 -1.82
C SER A 137 -4.97 -24.51 -2.54
N VAL A 138 -5.89 -25.34 -2.03
CA VAL A 138 -7.27 -25.44 -2.56
C VAL A 138 -8.21 -24.38 -2.01
N ALA A 139 -7.72 -23.43 -1.20
CA ALA A 139 -8.52 -22.33 -0.70
C ALA A 139 -8.94 -21.37 -1.81
N GLU A 140 -10.07 -20.71 -1.66
CA GLU A 140 -10.78 -19.95 -2.71
C GLU A 140 -9.91 -18.93 -3.48
N ARG A 141 -8.86 -18.39 -2.87
CA ARG A 141 -7.97 -17.39 -3.50
C ARG A 141 -6.52 -17.85 -3.64
N ASN A 142 -6.21 -19.09 -3.25
CA ASN A 142 -4.86 -19.63 -3.18
C ASN A 142 -4.59 -20.77 -4.18
N PHE A 143 -5.25 -20.82 -5.31
CA PHE A 143 -5.08 -21.94 -6.26
C PHE A 143 -4.07 -21.67 -7.36
N ARG A 144 -3.65 -20.43 -7.56
CA ARG A 144 -2.68 -20.00 -8.57
C ARG A 144 -1.96 -18.73 -8.14
N PRO A 145 -0.85 -18.33 -8.80
CA PRO A 145 -0.17 -17.08 -8.50
C PRO A 145 -1.08 -15.84 -8.57
N HIS A 146 -1.00 -15.00 -7.55
CA HIS A 146 -1.68 -13.71 -7.43
C HIS A 146 -0.72 -12.72 -6.77
N VAL A 147 0.16 -12.08 -7.55
CA VAL A 147 1.10 -11.10 -7.00
C VAL A 147 0.34 -9.85 -6.59
N ASN A 148 0.32 -9.56 -5.30
CA ASN A 148 -0.48 -8.46 -4.73
C ASN A 148 0.34 -7.24 -4.34
N CYS A 149 1.62 -7.40 -3.98
CA CYS A 149 2.47 -6.30 -3.56
C CYS A 149 3.91 -6.54 -4.02
N VAL A 150 4.58 -5.47 -4.42
CA VAL A 150 6.00 -5.46 -4.77
C VAL A 150 6.69 -4.29 -4.07
N LYS A 151 7.81 -4.55 -3.38
CA LYS A 151 8.52 -3.52 -2.62
C LYS A 151 10.02 -3.80 -2.55
N MET A 152 10.85 -2.79 -2.86
CA MET A 152 12.29 -2.89 -2.69
C MET A 152 12.70 -2.89 -1.22
N THR A 153 13.74 -3.67 -0.90
CA THR A 153 14.49 -3.54 0.36
C THR A 153 15.12 -2.14 0.45
N ARG A 154 15.34 -1.62 1.66
CA ARG A 154 15.86 -0.26 1.84
C ARG A 154 17.27 -0.04 1.32
N ASP A 155 18.07 -1.10 1.26
CA ASP A 155 19.40 -1.10 0.64
C ASP A 155 19.34 -1.11 -0.90
N ASN A 156 18.13 -1.09 -1.47
CA ASN A 156 17.84 -1.06 -2.91
C ASN A 156 18.36 -2.27 -3.70
N LYS A 157 18.59 -3.42 -3.05
CA LYS A 157 19.17 -4.60 -3.71
C LYS A 157 18.14 -5.63 -4.16
N TYR A 158 17.07 -5.83 -3.37
CA TYR A 158 16.09 -6.88 -3.62
C TYR A 158 14.68 -6.34 -3.72
N LEU A 159 13.91 -6.90 -4.65
CA LEU A 159 12.46 -6.71 -4.75
C LEU A 159 11.76 -7.86 -4.05
N CYS A 160 11.01 -7.57 -2.99
CA CYS A 160 10.11 -8.52 -2.34
C CYS A 160 8.74 -8.45 -3.00
N ALA A 161 8.24 -9.58 -3.49
CA ALA A 161 6.95 -9.70 -4.17
C ALA A 161 6.05 -10.67 -3.42
N ALA A 162 5.00 -10.16 -2.75
CA ALA A 162 4.03 -10.98 -2.06
C ALA A 162 3.09 -11.64 -3.07
N ASP A 163 3.14 -12.97 -3.13
CA ASP A 163 2.25 -13.79 -3.93
C ASP A 163 1.19 -14.39 -3.02
N LEU A 164 0.03 -13.75 -3.00
CA LEU A 164 -1.11 -14.12 -2.18
C LEU A 164 -1.60 -15.55 -2.50
N GLY A 165 -1.60 -15.92 -3.78
CA GLY A 165 -2.08 -17.22 -4.22
C GLY A 165 -1.12 -18.37 -3.94
N MET A 166 0.13 -18.07 -3.64
CA MET A 166 1.18 -19.07 -3.43
C MET A 166 1.67 -19.15 -1.98
N ASP A 167 1.11 -18.36 -1.08
CA ASP A 167 1.48 -18.28 0.34
C ASP A 167 2.98 -18.04 0.55
N HIS A 168 3.57 -17.15 -0.25
CA HIS A 168 4.97 -16.79 -0.07
C HIS A 168 5.30 -15.37 -0.58
N VAL A 169 6.47 -14.88 -0.19
CA VAL A 169 7.07 -13.68 -0.77
C VAL A 169 8.32 -14.09 -1.54
N ASN A 170 8.32 -13.84 -2.84
CA ASN A 170 9.51 -14.03 -3.67
C ASN A 170 10.47 -12.87 -3.46
N VAL A 171 11.76 -13.16 -3.33
CA VAL A 171 12.84 -12.18 -3.17
C VAL A 171 13.71 -12.21 -4.42
N TYR A 172 13.66 -11.13 -5.20
CA TYR A 172 14.39 -11.01 -6.45
C TYR A 172 15.53 -10.01 -6.31
N ARG A 173 16.73 -10.38 -6.75
CA ARG A 173 17.83 -9.41 -6.93
C ARG A 173 17.53 -8.56 -8.16
N LEU A 174 17.69 -7.23 -8.01
CA LEU A 174 17.57 -6.28 -9.12
C LEU A 174 18.92 -6.01 -9.77
N ASP A 175 19.00 -6.20 -11.08
CA ASP A 175 20.09 -5.64 -11.89
C ASP A 175 19.80 -4.16 -12.18
N HIS A 176 20.51 -3.26 -11.55
CA HIS A 176 20.30 -1.82 -11.67
C HIS A 176 20.70 -1.20 -13.02
N VAL A 177 21.38 -1.96 -13.87
CA VAL A 177 21.74 -1.52 -15.24
C VAL A 177 20.68 -1.95 -16.23
N LEU A 178 20.33 -3.23 -16.20
CA LEU A 178 19.41 -3.83 -17.16
C LEU A 178 17.96 -3.76 -16.72
N GLY A 179 17.67 -3.57 -15.43
CA GLY A 179 16.32 -3.62 -14.86
C GLY A 179 15.75 -5.05 -14.89
N LYS A 180 16.61 -6.06 -14.74
CA LYS A 180 16.21 -7.46 -14.71
C LYS A 180 16.14 -7.99 -13.28
N LEU A 181 15.20 -8.90 -13.06
CA LEU A 181 14.98 -9.55 -11.79
C LEU A 181 15.48 -11.00 -11.84
N LYS A 182 16.23 -11.42 -10.82
CA LYS A 182 16.67 -12.79 -10.63
C LYS A 182 16.19 -13.29 -9.27
N LEU A 183 15.43 -14.39 -9.24
CA LEU A 183 14.99 -15.00 -7.98
C LEU A 183 16.20 -15.44 -7.16
N GLU A 184 16.29 -14.98 -5.92
CA GLU A 184 17.35 -15.32 -4.98
C GLU A 184 16.82 -16.13 -3.79
N ASP A 185 15.64 -15.78 -3.26
CA ASP A 185 15.09 -16.45 -2.08
C ASP A 185 13.54 -16.42 -2.09
N ILE A 186 12.93 -17.21 -1.20
CA ILE A 186 11.48 -17.29 -1.00
C ILE A 186 11.18 -17.31 0.50
N ILE A 187 10.52 -16.26 1.00
CA ILE A 187 9.97 -16.25 2.36
C ILE A 187 8.64 -17.01 2.34
N ARG A 188 8.61 -18.18 2.99
CA ARG A 188 7.41 -19.02 3.05
C ARG A 188 6.52 -18.58 4.19
N SER A 189 5.25 -18.38 3.88
CA SER A 189 4.18 -18.11 4.84
C SER A 189 3.45 -19.39 5.25
N GLU A 190 2.61 -19.29 6.26
CA GLU A 190 1.70 -20.37 6.61
C GLU A 190 0.74 -20.65 5.44
N GLN A 191 0.42 -21.92 5.20
CA GLN A 191 -0.49 -22.31 4.14
C GLN A 191 -1.89 -21.66 4.32
N GLU A 192 -2.48 -21.19 3.24
CA GLU A 192 -3.76 -20.47 3.20
C GLU A 192 -3.76 -19.14 3.96
N SER A 193 -2.60 -18.56 4.20
CA SER A 193 -2.49 -17.26 4.88
C SER A 193 -2.68 -16.07 3.95
N ALA A 194 -2.27 -16.21 2.70
CA ALA A 194 -2.39 -15.20 1.66
C ALA A 194 -1.65 -13.88 1.99
N PRO A 195 -0.31 -13.83 1.91
CA PRO A 195 0.45 -12.60 2.10
C PRO A 195 0.03 -11.55 1.08
N ARG A 196 -0.38 -10.38 1.58
CA ARG A 196 -1.02 -9.35 0.76
C ARG A 196 -0.16 -8.12 0.54
N HIS A 197 0.12 -7.37 1.60
CA HIS A 197 0.97 -6.18 1.57
C HIS A 197 2.19 -6.38 2.46
N LEU A 198 3.28 -5.71 2.10
CA LEU A 198 4.50 -5.72 2.88
C LEU A 198 5.12 -4.32 2.96
N LYS A 199 5.78 -4.03 4.07
CA LYS A 199 6.45 -2.75 4.35
C LYS A 199 7.73 -2.98 5.12
N PHE A 200 8.77 -2.24 4.77
CA PHE A 200 10.02 -2.20 5.54
C PHE A 200 10.02 -1.04 6.54
N SER A 201 10.59 -1.26 7.73
CA SER A 201 10.87 -0.20 8.70
C SER A 201 11.71 0.93 8.10
N LYS A 202 11.78 2.06 8.79
CA LYS A 202 12.52 3.24 8.31
C LYS A 202 14.00 2.95 8.06
N ASP A 203 14.63 2.17 8.94
CA ASP A 203 16.02 1.73 8.82
C ASP A 203 16.23 0.51 7.92
N GLY A 204 15.15 -0.12 7.45
CA GLY A 204 15.15 -1.26 6.56
C GLY A 204 15.44 -2.61 7.19
N LYS A 205 15.58 -2.67 8.51
CA LYS A 205 15.97 -3.91 9.20
C LYS A 205 14.80 -4.83 9.54
N ILE A 206 13.58 -4.31 9.50
CA ILE A 206 12.37 -5.06 9.83
C ILE A 206 11.43 -5.05 8.63
N LEU A 207 10.89 -6.22 8.31
CA LEU A 207 9.85 -6.44 7.30
C LEU A 207 8.56 -6.85 7.99
N TYR A 208 7.47 -6.15 7.68
CA TYR A 208 6.12 -6.45 8.11
C TYR A 208 5.32 -6.98 6.92
N ILE A 209 4.65 -8.12 7.08
CA ILE A 209 3.81 -8.74 6.06
C ILE A 209 2.42 -8.98 6.63
N VAL A 210 1.38 -8.35 6.05
CA VAL A 210 0.00 -8.64 6.42
C VAL A 210 -0.54 -9.78 5.57
N HIS A 211 -1.26 -10.71 6.22
CA HIS A 211 -1.85 -11.89 5.62
C HIS A 211 -3.37 -11.76 5.54
N GLU A 212 -3.92 -11.77 4.31
CA GLU A 212 -5.32 -11.48 4.03
C GLU A 212 -6.28 -12.48 4.66
N LEU A 213 -6.06 -13.79 4.43
CA LEU A 213 -7.04 -14.82 4.80
C LEU A 213 -6.97 -15.23 6.27
N LYS A 214 -5.78 -15.19 6.87
CA LYS A 214 -5.62 -15.54 8.29
C LYS A 214 -5.56 -14.35 9.24
N ASN A 215 -5.65 -13.13 8.69
CA ASN A 215 -5.82 -11.90 9.47
C ASN A 215 -4.75 -11.70 10.55
N TYR A 216 -3.48 -11.77 10.16
CA TYR A 216 -2.35 -11.48 11.03
C TYR A 216 -1.23 -10.74 10.30
N ILE A 217 -0.29 -10.21 11.06
CA ILE A 217 0.96 -9.64 10.57
C ILE A 217 2.10 -10.51 11.05
N ASP A 218 2.95 -10.97 10.13
CA ASP A 218 4.28 -11.52 10.44
C ASP A 218 5.31 -10.40 10.42
N VAL A 219 6.21 -10.45 11.41
CA VAL A 219 7.35 -9.53 11.53
C VAL A 219 8.63 -10.32 11.36
N TYR A 220 9.49 -9.86 10.46
CA TYR A 220 10.78 -10.46 10.16
C TYR A 220 11.91 -9.46 10.39
N THR A 221 13.05 -9.93 10.89
CA THR A 221 14.30 -9.20 10.71
C THR A 221 14.77 -9.36 9.27
N TYR A 222 15.50 -8.39 8.78
CA TYR A 222 16.17 -8.45 7.48
C TYR A 222 17.63 -8.08 7.65
N THR A 223 18.50 -8.94 7.14
CA THR A 223 19.95 -8.70 7.01
C THR A 223 20.38 -9.04 5.59
N ASN A 224 21.50 -8.46 5.17
CA ASN A 224 22.07 -8.69 3.85
C ASN A 224 23.60 -8.72 3.96
N GLU A 225 24.11 -9.74 4.59
CA GLU A 225 25.54 -9.97 4.73
C GLU A 225 26.09 -10.71 3.50
N ASN A 226 27.19 -10.17 2.93
CA ASN A 226 27.83 -10.75 1.74
C ASN A 226 26.89 -10.94 0.54
N ASP A 227 25.95 -10.01 0.35
CA ASP A 227 24.93 -10.08 -0.71
C ASP A 227 24.03 -11.33 -0.63
N ASN A 228 23.81 -11.84 0.57
CA ASN A 228 22.88 -12.91 0.88
C ASN A 228 21.74 -12.37 1.72
N PRO A 229 20.51 -12.24 1.18
CA PRO A 229 19.37 -11.73 1.94
C PRO A 229 18.86 -12.79 2.91
N GLU A 230 18.76 -12.43 4.18
CA GLU A 230 18.24 -13.33 5.23
C GLU A 230 17.03 -12.68 5.91
N PHE A 231 15.99 -13.48 6.11
CA PHE A 231 14.74 -13.09 6.76
C PHE A 231 14.43 -14.06 7.89
N GLU A 232 14.42 -13.58 9.13
CA GLU A 232 14.08 -14.38 10.30
C GLU A 232 12.77 -13.87 10.91
N LYS A 233 11.78 -14.78 11.05
CA LYS A 233 10.50 -14.43 11.67
C LYS A 233 10.64 -14.29 13.18
N ILE A 234 10.29 -13.11 13.70
CA ILE A 234 10.41 -12.77 15.12
C ILE A 234 9.07 -12.60 15.84
N GLN A 235 7.98 -12.38 15.07
CA GLN A 235 6.64 -12.23 15.64
C GLN A 235 5.55 -12.60 14.64
N THR A 236 4.43 -13.10 15.15
CA THR A 236 3.12 -13.17 14.47
C THR A 236 2.09 -12.52 15.38
N ILE A 237 1.31 -11.56 14.88
CA ILE A 237 0.30 -10.84 15.67
C ILE A 237 -1.01 -10.67 14.90
N SER A 238 -2.15 -11.00 15.53
CA SER A 238 -3.47 -10.91 14.90
C SER A 238 -3.88 -9.47 14.61
N THR A 239 -4.56 -9.25 13.45
CA THR A 239 -5.21 -7.97 13.12
C THR A 239 -6.61 -7.86 13.70
N LEU A 240 -7.18 -8.93 14.23
CA LEU A 240 -8.54 -9.01 14.77
C LEU A 240 -8.53 -9.06 16.31
N ASN A 241 -9.67 -8.75 16.90
CA ASN A 241 -9.96 -9.06 18.31
C ASN A 241 -10.40 -10.52 18.46
N ASP A 242 -10.52 -10.99 19.72
CA ASP A 242 -11.01 -12.34 20.03
C ASP A 242 -12.46 -12.55 19.52
N TYR A 243 -13.27 -11.50 19.55
CA TYR A 243 -14.62 -11.49 19.00
C TYR A 243 -14.63 -10.66 17.71
N HIS A 244 -14.78 -11.33 16.58
CA HIS A 244 -14.75 -10.72 15.24
C HIS A 244 -15.72 -11.43 14.29
N ALA A 245 -15.99 -10.81 13.14
CA ALA A 245 -16.79 -11.42 12.09
C ALA A 245 -16.14 -12.72 11.56
N SER A 246 -16.96 -13.71 11.20
CA SER A 246 -16.50 -15.03 10.75
C SER A 246 -15.74 -14.99 9.42
N SER A 247 -15.95 -13.96 8.61
CA SER A 247 -15.25 -13.77 7.34
C SER A 247 -14.62 -12.38 7.33
N SER A 248 -13.32 -12.31 7.52
CA SER A 248 -12.54 -11.08 7.45
C SER A 248 -11.35 -11.26 6.53
N ALA A 249 -10.90 -10.16 5.94
CA ALA A 249 -9.74 -10.10 5.08
C ALA A 249 -8.88 -8.89 5.48
N ALA A 250 -7.73 -9.12 6.10
CA ALA A 250 -6.80 -8.04 6.39
C ALA A 250 -6.32 -7.38 5.08
N SER A 251 -6.37 -6.06 4.99
CA SER A 251 -6.19 -5.37 3.72
C SER A 251 -5.04 -4.36 3.73
N ALA A 252 -5.18 -3.23 4.41
CA ALA A 252 -4.16 -2.19 4.45
C ALA A 252 -2.95 -2.57 5.31
N LEU A 253 -1.83 -1.94 5.01
CA LEU A 253 -0.65 -1.93 5.87
C LEU A 253 0.09 -0.60 5.67
N ASN A 254 -0.06 0.34 6.60
CA ASN A 254 0.50 1.68 6.48
C ASN A 254 1.21 2.13 7.76
N PHE A 255 2.36 2.76 7.60
CA PHE A 255 3.04 3.45 8.71
C PHE A 255 2.41 4.82 8.98
N SER A 256 2.47 5.25 10.23
CA SER A 256 2.39 6.67 10.57
C SER A 256 3.54 7.46 9.95
N ALA A 257 3.39 8.78 9.81
CA ALA A 257 4.39 9.64 9.18
C ALA A 257 5.76 9.62 9.90
N ASP A 258 5.76 9.38 11.21
CA ASP A 258 6.95 9.26 12.06
C ASP A 258 7.48 7.82 12.21
N PHE A 259 6.81 6.83 11.61
CA PHE A 259 7.13 5.40 11.71
C PHE A 259 7.00 4.79 13.12
N GLN A 260 6.29 5.45 14.05
CA GLN A 260 6.07 4.91 15.40
C GLN A 260 4.88 3.96 15.47
N TYR A 261 3.96 4.04 14.49
CA TYR A 261 2.74 3.23 14.45
C TYR A 261 2.57 2.54 13.11
N LEU A 262 1.93 1.38 13.16
CA LEU A 262 1.49 0.62 11.99
C LEU A 262 -0.03 0.47 12.04
N VAL A 263 -0.69 0.71 10.92
CA VAL A 263 -2.15 0.59 10.77
C VAL A 263 -2.47 -0.51 9.78
N SER A 264 -3.44 -1.36 10.12
CA SER A 264 -4.05 -2.29 9.19
C SER A 264 -5.57 -2.17 9.23
N SER A 265 -6.24 -2.52 8.13
CA SER A 265 -7.71 -2.60 8.05
C SER A 265 -8.15 -4.05 7.86
N ASN A 266 -9.35 -4.36 8.33
CA ASN A 266 -9.97 -5.68 8.22
C ASN A 266 -11.27 -5.55 7.43
N ALA A 267 -11.20 -5.86 6.13
CA ALA A 267 -12.36 -5.91 5.26
C ALA A 267 -13.24 -7.13 5.66
N GLY A 268 -14.54 -6.93 5.77
CA GLY A 268 -15.45 -7.98 6.29
C GLY A 268 -15.73 -7.83 7.78
N ASP A 269 -14.73 -7.71 8.64
CA ASP A 269 -14.92 -7.34 10.06
C ASP A 269 -15.24 -5.85 10.21
N ASN A 270 -14.97 -5.04 9.18
CA ASN A 270 -15.21 -3.61 9.16
C ASN A 270 -14.52 -2.88 10.34
N SER A 271 -13.27 -3.23 10.59
CA SER A 271 -12.46 -2.67 11.67
C SER A 271 -11.12 -2.15 11.18
N VAL A 272 -10.49 -1.32 11.99
CA VAL A 272 -9.09 -0.93 11.85
C VAL A 272 -8.34 -1.29 13.12
N VAL A 273 -7.09 -1.69 12.93
CA VAL A 273 -6.18 -2.03 14.03
C VAL A 273 -4.96 -1.11 13.96
N VAL A 274 -4.53 -0.62 15.11
CA VAL A 274 -3.33 0.19 15.24
C VAL A 274 -2.37 -0.51 16.19
N TYR A 275 -1.11 -0.58 15.78
CA TYR A 275 -0.01 -1.11 16.57
C TYR A 275 1.00 0.00 16.85
N LYS A 276 1.57 -0.03 18.04
CA LYS A 276 2.79 0.67 18.37
C LYS A 276 3.98 -0.18 17.95
N ILE A 277 5.00 0.44 17.39
CA ILE A 277 6.23 -0.22 16.99
C ILE A 277 7.27 0.03 18.09
N ASP A 278 7.88 -1.01 18.60
CA ASP A 278 9.04 -0.90 19.47
C ASP A 278 10.25 -0.45 18.65
N GLU A 279 10.83 0.69 18.99
CA GLU A 279 11.92 1.31 18.22
C GLU A 279 13.21 0.49 18.18
N GLN A 280 13.43 -0.38 19.18
CA GLN A 280 14.67 -1.17 19.29
C GLN A 280 14.56 -2.52 18.59
N THR A 281 13.41 -3.16 18.74
CA THR A 281 13.20 -4.53 18.27
C THR A 281 12.36 -4.61 16.99
N GLY A 282 11.57 -3.58 16.69
CA GLY A 282 10.59 -3.57 15.61
C GLY A 282 9.34 -4.40 15.89
N LEU A 283 9.20 -4.97 17.10
CA LEU A 283 8.02 -5.73 17.49
C LEU A 283 6.78 -4.84 17.56
N LEU A 284 5.62 -5.44 17.31
CA LEU A 284 4.33 -4.79 17.32
C LEU A 284 3.60 -5.04 18.63
N GLU A 285 3.10 -3.97 19.24
CA GLU A 285 2.13 -4.00 20.35
C GLU A 285 0.78 -3.50 19.83
N LYS A 286 -0.26 -4.33 19.90
CA LYS A 286 -1.62 -3.94 19.49
C LYS A 286 -2.18 -2.94 20.50
N LEU A 287 -2.44 -1.70 20.05
CA LEU A 287 -3.07 -0.68 20.89
C LEU A 287 -4.59 -0.87 20.93
N PHE A 288 -5.20 -1.08 19.77
CA PHE A 288 -6.63 -1.38 19.65
C PHE A 288 -6.96 -1.98 18.28
N CYS A 289 -8.09 -2.68 18.22
CA CYS A 289 -8.80 -3.01 16.99
C CYS A 289 -10.26 -2.59 17.20
N LEU A 290 -10.72 -1.60 16.44
CA LEU A 290 -12.03 -0.96 16.63
C LEU A 290 -12.82 -0.92 15.32
N PRO A 291 -14.16 -1.09 15.38
CA PRO A 291 -15.01 -1.00 14.21
C PRO A 291 -14.98 0.43 13.63
N ILE A 292 -15.06 0.50 12.31
CA ILE A 292 -15.24 1.76 11.57
C ILE A 292 -16.71 1.91 11.15
N SER A 293 -17.10 3.12 10.76
CA SER A 293 -18.39 3.37 10.11
C SER A 293 -18.22 3.25 8.61
N GLY A 294 -18.85 2.26 7.99
CA GLY A 294 -18.76 1.93 6.57
C GLY A 294 -18.38 0.47 6.34
N ASP A 295 -18.42 0.02 5.07
CA ASP A 295 -18.21 -1.36 4.70
C ASP A 295 -16.96 -1.55 3.85
N TYR A 296 -16.24 -2.64 4.16
CA TYR A 296 -15.07 -3.11 3.43
C TYR A 296 -13.94 -2.07 3.36
N PRO A 297 -13.28 -1.76 4.50
CA PRO A 297 -12.17 -0.81 4.54
C PRO A 297 -10.96 -1.36 3.79
N LYS A 298 -10.78 -0.92 2.56
CA LYS A 298 -9.66 -1.32 1.69
C LYS A 298 -8.35 -0.69 2.14
N ASP A 299 -8.42 0.52 2.67
CA ASP A 299 -7.25 1.24 3.17
C ASP A 299 -7.59 2.05 4.41
N ALA A 300 -6.60 2.23 5.27
CA ALA A 300 -6.69 3.06 6.45
C ALA A 300 -5.33 3.69 6.75
N ALA A 301 -5.32 4.98 7.09
CA ALA A 301 -4.09 5.70 7.34
C ALA A 301 -4.25 6.72 8.46
N LEU A 302 -3.23 6.85 9.33
CA LEU A 302 -3.11 7.96 10.24
C LEU A 302 -2.79 9.25 9.46
N PHE A 303 -3.41 10.34 9.87
CA PHE A 303 -3.00 11.67 9.41
C PHE A 303 -1.57 11.97 9.85
N PRO A 304 -0.88 12.91 9.17
CA PRO A 304 0.51 13.24 9.52
C PRO A 304 0.73 13.73 10.97
N ASP A 305 -0.32 14.08 11.69
CA ASP A 305 -0.29 14.52 13.07
C ASP A 305 -0.44 13.39 14.10
N ASN A 306 -0.71 12.17 13.68
CA ASN A 306 -1.02 10.98 14.49
C ASN A 306 -2.24 11.17 15.45
N LYS A 307 -3.06 12.20 15.23
CA LYS A 307 -4.25 12.49 16.04
C LYS A 307 -5.55 12.15 15.33
N HIS A 308 -5.45 11.86 14.04
CA HIS A 308 -6.61 11.54 13.22
C HIS A 308 -6.32 10.30 12.36
N LEU A 309 -7.39 9.60 12.01
CA LEU A 309 -7.35 8.42 11.16
C LEU A 309 -8.40 8.55 10.06
N LEU A 310 -8.01 8.17 8.84
CA LEU A 310 -8.87 8.00 7.67
C LEU A 310 -9.10 6.51 7.42
N SER A 311 -10.36 6.13 7.16
CA SER A 311 -10.72 4.82 6.60
C SER A 311 -11.38 5.00 5.23
N LEU A 312 -10.94 4.21 4.24
CA LEU A 312 -11.49 4.15 2.89
C LEU A 312 -12.40 2.93 2.77
N ASN A 313 -13.71 3.14 2.78
CA ASN A 313 -14.72 2.08 2.81
C ASN A 313 -15.22 1.80 1.40
N HIS A 314 -14.65 0.78 0.77
CA HIS A 314 -14.78 0.51 -0.66
C HIS A 314 -16.23 0.18 -1.07
N GLU A 315 -16.91 -0.69 -0.33
CA GLU A 315 -18.27 -1.15 -0.68
C GLU A 315 -19.37 -0.16 -0.31
N SER A 316 -19.20 0.54 0.82
CA SER A 316 -20.15 1.62 1.17
C SER A 316 -19.92 2.91 0.38
N ASN A 317 -18.86 3.00 -0.43
CA ASN A 317 -18.52 4.18 -1.21
C ASN A 317 -18.33 5.43 -0.34
N THR A 318 -17.62 5.30 0.77
CA THR A 318 -17.43 6.38 1.73
C THR A 318 -15.99 6.46 2.23
N MET A 319 -15.65 7.64 2.76
CA MET A 319 -14.52 7.85 3.66
C MET A 319 -15.04 8.24 5.04
N THR A 320 -14.48 7.68 6.09
CA THR A 320 -14.75 8.07 7.46
C THR A 320 -13.51 8.63 8.13
N PHE A 321 -13.72 9.60 9.00
CA PHE A 321 -12.67 10.34 9.68
C PHE A 321 -12.84 10.17 11.20
N PHE A 322 -11.74 9.97 11.89
CA PHE A 322 -11.74 9.75 13.33
C PHE A 322 -10.68 10.61 14.00
N SER A 323 -11.00 11.12 15.20
CA SER A 323 -10.00 11.53 16.16
C SER A 323 -9.50 10.30 16.89
N VAL A 324 -8.20 10.22 17.10
CA VAL A 324 -7.52 9.08 17.70
C VAL A 324 -6.80 9.49 18.96
N ASP A 325 -7.03 8.80 20.06
CA ASP A 325 -6.20 8.84 21.26
C ASP A 325 -5.43 7.51 21.33
N LEU A 326 -4.18 7.53 20.87
CA LEU A 326 -3.35 6.33 20.79
C LEU A 326 -2.94 5.79 22.17
N GLU A 327 -2.89 6.65 23.21
CA GLU A 327 -2.55 6.22 24.56
C GLU A 327 -3.73 5.51 25.23
N LYS A 328 -4.95 6.00 25.00
CA LYS A 328 -6.18 5.41 25.58
C LYS A 328 -6.81 4.35 24.69
N GLY A 329 -6.32 4.15 23.47
CA GLY A 329 -6.93 3.24 22.51
C GLY A 329 -8.36 3.65 22.12
N LEU A 330 -8.59 4.95 21.89
CA LEU A 330 -9.90 5.48 21.53
C LEU A 330 -9.94 5.95 20.09
N LEU A 331 -11.07 5.67 19.44
CA LEU A 331 -11.40 6.11 18.09
C LEU A 331 -12.77 6.80 18.14
N VAL A 332 -12.81 8.10 17.85
CA VAL A 332 -14.03 8.90 17.86
C VAL A 332 -14.29 9.47 16.48
N MET A 333 -15.44 9.14 15.89
CA MET A 333 -15.80 9.58 14.55
C MET A 333 -15.94 11.11 14.46
N ASN A 334 -15.29 11.72 13.49
CA ASN A 334 -15.30 13.16 13.21
C ASN A 334 -16.38 13.52 12.19
N GLY A 335 -17.60 13.73 12.65
CA GLY A 335 -18.69 14.17 11.80
C GLY A 335 -19.26 13.07 10.89
N LYS A 336 -19.92 13.47 9.80
CA LYS A 336 -20.51 12.54 8.83
C LYS A 336 -19.44 11.99 7.89
N GLU A 337 -19.67 10.77 7.42
CA GLU A 337 -18.92 10.17 6.34
C GLU A 337 -18.96 11.03 5.06
N LYS A 338 -17.92 10.97 4.25
CA LYS A 338 -17.84 11.62 2.95
C LYS A 338 -18.01 10.59 1.83
N LYS A 339 -18.90 10.85 0.88
CA LYS A 339 -19.09 9.96 -0.27
C LYS A 339 -17.90 10.05 -1.23
N VAL A 340 -17.34 8.90 -1.57
CA VAL A 340 -16.30 8.71 -2.57
C VAL A 340 -16.51 7.36 -3.22
N ALA A 341 -16.65 7.30 -4.53
CA ALA A 341 -16.91 6.05 -5.22
C ALA A 341 -15.73 5.08 -5.11
N SER A 342 -15.99 3.89 -4.61
CA SER A 342 -15.05 2.76 -4.52
C SER A 342 -13.60 3.17 -4.19
N PRO A 343 -13.35 3.89 -3.06
CA PRO A 343 -12.02 4.36 -2.70
C PRO A 343 -11.10 3.17 -2.37
N ASN A 344 -9.83 3.27 -2.73
CA ASN A 344 -8.94 2.11 -2.68
C ASN A 344 -7.58 2.34 -2.01
N CYS A 345 -6.94 3.48 -2.21
CA CYS A 345 -5.63 3.80 -1.64
C CYS A 345 -5.56 5.28 -1.29
N ALA A 346 -4.98 5.61 -0.14
CA ALA A 346 -4.77 6.98 0.34
C ALA A 346 -3.28 7.27 0.56
N ILE A 347 -2.82 8.44 0.09
CA ILE A 347 -1.48 8.93 0.38
C ILE A 347 -1.55 10.39 0.82
N PHE A 348 -1.00 10.69 2.00
CA PHE A 348 -0.76 12.04 2.46
C PHE A 348 0.58 12.55 1.93
N HIS A 349 0.58 13.74 1.35
CA HIS A 349 1.78 14.37 0.80
C HIS A 349 1.98 15.76 1.39
N LYS A 350 3.19 16.02 1.91
CA LYS A 350 3.58 17.31 2.44
C LYS A 350 3.94 18.27 1.30
N LEU A 351 3.31 19.43 1.26
CA LEU A 351 3.62 20.44 0.27
C LEU A 351 4.92 21.19 0.65
N ASN A 352 5.86 21.22 -0.29
CA ASN A 352 7.08 22.04 -0.17
C ASN A 352 6.69 23.51 -0.36
N GLN A 353 6.91 24.33 0.66
CA GLN A 353 6.64 25.78 0.64
C GLN A 353 7.77 26.55 -0.04
#